data_4caf1d28f1b598df2559193a8da57d61
#
_entry.id   4caf1d28f1b598df2559193a8da57d61
#
_cell.length_a   1.000
_cell.length_b   1.000
_cell.length_c   1.000
_cell.angle_alpha   90.00
_cell.angle_beta   90.00
_cell.angle_gamma   90.00
#
_symmetry.space_group_name_H-M   'P 1'
#
loop_
_entity.id
_entity.type
_entity.pdbx_description
1 polymer ?
#
loop_
_entity_poly.entity_id
_entity_poly.type
_entity_poly.pdbx_seq_one_letter_code
_entity_poly.pdbx_strand_id
1 'polypeptide(L)'
;MLEDKDRIFTNLYGMHDRSLAGARARGHWDGTADLLARGRDWIVSEIKASGLRGRGGAGFPTGLKWSFMPKESDGRPSYLVVNADESEPGTCKDREIMRHDPHTLVEGCLVASFAMGAHAAYIYIRGEYIREREALQTAIDEAYEAGLIGPNACGSGWDFDLYLHHGAGAYICGEETALLESLEGKKGMPRMKPPFPAGAGLWGCPTTVNNVESIAVAPTILRRGAAWFAGFGRPNNTGTKIFAISGHVERPCVVEEAMSIPFRELVETHCGGIRGGWKNLKAVIPGGSSVPCLRAEAMEDAIMDFDWLREQKSGLGTAAVIVMDQSTDIIKAIWRLSKFYKHESCGQCTPCREGTGWMMRVMERLVTGQARVEEIDMLLDVTKQVEGHTICALGDAAAWPIQGLIRNFRDEIEDRIRGRLVRPAAAVPVAAE
;
A
#
# COMPACT_ATOMS: atom_id res chain seq x y z
N MET A 1 -2.23 21.65 3.95
CA MET A 1 -1.22 20.90 4.75
C MET A 1 -1.82 20.44 6.06
N LEU A 2 -1.47 19.25 6.48
CA LEU A 2 -1.87 18.69 7.77
C LEU A 2 -1.05 19.35 8.90
N GLU A 3 -1.72 19.86 9.94
CA GLU A 3 -1.03 20.39 11.12
C GLU A 3 -0.50 19.25 12.00
N ASP A 4 0.58 19.45 12.72
CA ASP A 4 1.20 18.39 13.55
C ASP A 4 0.24 17.82 14.60
N LYS A 5 -0.66 18.67 15.17
CA LYS A 5 -1.69 18.20 16.13
C LYS A 5 -2.70 17.22 15.50
N ASP A 6 -2.83 17.22 14.17
CA ASP A 6 -3.78 16.41 13.42
C ASP A 6 -3.16 15.13 12.86
N ARG A 7 -1.84 14.95 12.99
CA ARG A 7 -1.15 13.71 12.60
C ARG A 7 -1.58 12.55 13.49
N ILE A 8 -1.73 11.40 12.87
CA ILE A 8 -2.01 10.13 13.56
C ILE A 8 -0.70 9.48 14.00
N PHE A 9 0.29 9.48 13.09
CA PHE A 9 1.59 8.83 13.33
C PHE A 9 2.58 9.83 13.94
N THR A 10 2.56 9.93 15.25
CA THR A 10 3.34 10.93 16.00
C THR A 10 4.82 10.58 16.15
N ASN A 11 5.23 9.39 15.69
CA ASN A 11 6.64 8.96 15.72
C ASN A 11 7.14 8.40 14.37
N LEU A 12 6.53 8.78 13.25
CA LEU A 12 6.85 8.22 11.92
C LEU A 12 8.35 8.29 11.57
N TYR A 13 9.05 9.29 12.09
CA TYR A 13 10.48 9.52 11.84
C TYR A 13 11.41 8.93 12.91
N GLY A 14 10.88 8.24 13.93
CA GLY A 14 11.68 7.66 15.00
C GLY A 14 12.38 8.68 15.93
N MET A 15 11.82 9.88 16.05
CA MET A 15 12.38 10.94 16.90
C MET A 15 12.01 10.78 18.38
N HIS A 16 11.06 9.91 18.67
CA HIS A 16 10.56 9.65 20.02
C HIS A 16 10.77 8.19 20.41
N ASP A 17 10.64 7.92 21.70
CA ASP A 17 10.67 6.55 22.22
C ASP A 17 9.53 5.72 21.64
N ARG A 18 9.86 4.56 21.07
CA ARG A 18 8.89 3.62 20.44
C ARG A 18 8.31 2.60 21.41
N SER A 19 8.84 2.52 22.65
CA SER A 19 8.35 1.60 23.70
C SER A 19 6.90 1.93 24.10
N LEU A 20 6.29 1.04 24.88
CA LEU A 20 4.96 1.27 25.43
C LEU A 20 4.89 2.57 26.25
N ALA A 21 5.94 2.90 27.01
CA ALA A 21 5.99 4.15 27.78
C ALA A 21 5.95 5.37 26.85
N GLY A 22 6.75 5.38 25.78
CA GLY A 22 6.74 6.42 24.79
C GLY A 22 5.42 6.49 24.01
N ALA A 23 4.83 5.36 23.66
CA ALA A 23 3.53 5.30 23.00
C ALA A 23 2.42 5.91 23.88
N ARG A 24 2.35 5.55 25.15
CA ARG A 24 1.40 6.15 26.11
C ARG A 24 1.60 7.65 26.29
N ALA A 25 2.85 8.11 26.33
CA ALA A 25 3.14 9.55 26.42
C ALA A 25 2.63 10.35 25.22
N ARG A 26 2.38 9.67 24.09
CA ARG A 26 1.79 10.25 22.86
C ARG A 26 0.28 9.99 22.71
N GLY A 27 -0.36 9.39 23.72
CA GLY A 27 -1.80 9.15 23.75
C GLY A 27 -2.26 7.82 23.14
N HIS A 28 -1.36 6.92 22.78
CA HIS A 28 -1.74 5.55 22.41
C HIS A 28 -2.19 4.77 23.63
N TRP A 29 -3.15 3.88 23.46
CA TRP A 29 -3.80 3.10 24.52
C TRP A 29 -4.67 3.91 25.49
N ASP A 30 -4.72 5.25 25.35
CA ASP A 30 -5.59 6.08 26.19
C ASP A 30 -7.06 5.80 25.89
N GLY A 31 -7.82 5.43 26.92
CA GLY A 31 -9.25 5.17 26.81
C GLY A 31 -9.61 3.98 25.91
N THR A 32 -8.69 3.08 25.58
CA THR A 32 -8.97 1.92 24.71
C THR A 32 -10.08 1.03 25.28
N ALA A 33 -10.08 0.80 26.60
CA ALA A 33 -11.17 0.08 27.27
C ALA A 33 -12.54 0.75 27.05
N ASP A 34 -12.59 2.08 27.12
CA ASP A 34 -13.82 2.85 26.89
C ASP A 34 -14.29 2.75 25.44
N LEU A 35 -13.35 2.70 24.48
CA LEU A 35 -13.69 2.46 23.07
C LEU A 35 -14.33 1.09 22.88
N LEU A 36 -13.77 0.04 23.49
CA LEU A 36 -14.34 -1.31 23.43
C LEU A 36 -15.70 -1.39 24.12
N ALA A 37 -15.87 -0.71 25.26
CA ALA A 37 -17.15 -0.66 25.99
C ALA A 37 -18.31 -0.04 25.17
N ARG A 38 -18.01 0.74 24.13
CA ARG A 38 -19.06 1.27 23.22
C ARG A 38 -19.63 0.22 22.28
N GLY A 39 -19.00 -0.93 22.18
CA GLY A 39 -19.49 -2.10 21.47
C GLY A 39 -19.11 -2.14 19.98
N ARG A 40 -19.21 -3.36 19.43
CA ARG A 40 -18.77 -3.72 18.08
C ARG A 40 -19.46 -2.90 16.98
N ASP A 41 -20.79 -2.77 17.05
CA ASP A 41 -21.58 -2.07 16.03
C ASP A 41 -21.25 -0.57 16.00
N TRP A 42 -20.97 0.04 17.15
CA TRP A 42 -20.54 1.43 17.20
C TRP A 42 -19.19 1.63 16.51
N ILE A 43 -18.18 0.78 16.81
CA ILE A 43 -16.86 0.87 16.18
C ILE A 43 -16.97 0.76 14.65
N VAL A 44 -17.71 -0.24 14.16
CA VAL A 44 -17.91 -0.42 12.71
C VAL A 44 -18.61 0.80 12.10
N SER A 45 -19.60 1.37 12.79
CA SER A 45 -20.34 2.54 12.32
C SER A 45 -19.45 3.79 12.23
N GLU A 46 -18.61 4.04 13.24
CA GLU A 46 -17.65 5.15 13.26
C GLU A 46 -16.61 5.02 12.13
N ILE A 47 -16.04 3.83 11.93
CA ILE A 47 -15.11 3.60 10.82
C ILE A 47 -15.80 3.76 9.45
N LYS A 48 -17.07 3.37 9.32
CA LYS A 48 -17.84 3.65 8.10
C LYS A 48 -18.06 5.15 7.90
N ALA A 49 -18.50 5.85 8.96
CA ALA A 49 -18.79 7.28 8.92
C ALA A 49 -17.54 8.13 8.64
N SER A 50 -16.36 7.68 9.07
CA SER A 50 -15.08 8.33 8.79
C SER A 50 -14.71 8.36 7.31
N GLY A 51 -15.32 7.47 6.49
CA GLY A 51 -14.99 7.33 5.09
C GLY A 51 -13.62 6.71 4.83
N LEU A 52 -13.00 6.07 5.83
CA LEU A 52 -11.68 5.44 5.68
C LEU A 52 -11.69 4.41 4.55
N ARG A 53 -10.96 4.69 3.50
CA ARG A 53 -10.65 3.74 2.43
C ARG A 53 -9.37 2.98 2.73
N GLY A 54 -9.30 1.71 2.34
CA GLY A 54 -8.12 0.85 2.54
C GLY A 54 -6.84 1.48 2.00
N ARG A 55 -5.77 1.41 2.79
CA ARG A 55 -4.47 2.04 2.51
C ARG A 55 -3.47 1.10 1.82
N GLY A 56 -3.90 -0.13 1.50
CA GLY A 56 -3.06 -1.15 0.84
C GLY A 56 -2.98 -1.05 -0.69
N GLY A 57 -3.69 -0.11 -1.31
CA GLY A 57 -3.66 0.13 -2.76
C GLY A 57 -5.03 0.15 -3.43
N ALA A 58 -5.91 -0.82 -3.16
CA ALA A 58 -7.22 -0.93 -3.81
C ALA A 58 -8.26 0.12 -3.34
N GLY A 59 -8.06 0.74 -2.18
CA GLY A 59 -8.95 1.80 -1.69
C GLY A 59 -10.38 1.35 -1.35
N PHE A 60 -10.61 0.06 -1.04
CA PHE A 60 -11.93 -0.41 -0.64
C PHE A 60 -12.32 0.15 0.73
N PRO A 61 -13.59 0.56 0.96
CA PRO A 61 -14.02 1.15 2.24
C PRO A 61 -13.81 0.19 3.43
N THR A 62 -12.98 0.58 4.41
CA THR A 62 -12.54 -0.29 5.50
C THR A 62 -13.70 -0.71 6.40
N GLY A 63 -14.54 0.24 6.84
CA GLY A 63 -15.68 -0.07 7.69
C GLY A 63 -16.73 -0.95 7.00
N LEU A 64 -16.89 -0.83 5.68
CA LEU A 64 -17.74 -1.74 4.90
C LEU A 64 -17.14 -3.15 4.88
N LYS A 65 -15.82 -3.27 4.69
CA LYS A 65 -15.12 -4.57 4.73
C LYS A 65 -15.31 -5.27 6.08
N TRP A 66 -15.19 -4.54 7.19
CA TRP A 66 -15.42 -5.09 8.53
C TRP A 66 -16.86 -5.57 8.74
N SER A 67 -17.85 -4.91 8.15
CA SER A 67 -19.26 -5.30 8.27
C SER A 67 -19.63 -6.56 7.51
N PHE A 68 -18.75 -7.12 6.68
CA PHE A 68 -18.98 -8.41 6.03
C PHE A 68 -18.70 -9.61 6.95
N MET A 69 -18.04 -9.37 8.09
CA MET A 69 -17.80 -10.44 9.07
C MET A 69 -19.11 -10.87 9.72
N PRO A 70 -19.27 -12.17 10.04
CA PRO A 70 -20.47 -12.67 10.67
C PRO A 70 -20.76 -11.97 12.00
N LYS A 71 -22.00 -11.54 12.20
CA LYS A 71 -22.42 -10.95 13.49
C LYS A 71 -22.59 -12.00 14.56
N GLU A 72 -23.08 -13.17 14.16
CA GLU A 72 -23.25 -14.35 15.03
C GLU A 72 -22.26 -15.42 14.61
N SER A 73 -21.67 -16.08 15.60
CA SER A 73 -20.74 -17.18 15.36
C SER A 73 -21.50 -18.44 14.90
N ASP A 74 -21.03 -19.08 13.87
CA ASP A 74 -21.48 -20.43 13.44
C ASP A 74 -20.67 -21.56 14.10
N GLY A 75 -19.91 -21.24 15.14
CA GLY A 75 -19.02 -22.15 15.85
C GLY A 75 -17.57 -22.12 15.36
N ARG A 76 -17.30 -21.49 14.20
CA ARG A 76 -15.94 -21.26 13.73
C ARG A 76 -15.35 -19.99 14.33
N PRO A 77 -14.04 -19.95 14.63
CA PRO A 77 -13.39 -18.70 15.03
C PRO A 77 -13.38 -17.71 13.85
N SER A 78 -13.36 -16.42 14.18
CA SER A 78 -13.11 -15.33 13.23
C SER A 78 -11.69 -14.81 13.37
N TYR A 79 -11.06 -14.38 12.29
CA TYR A 79 -9.70 -13.88 12.29
C TYR A 79 -9.57 -12.51 11.63
N LEU A 80 -8.69 -11.68 12.19
CA LEU A 80 -8.08 -10.57 11.51
C LEU A 80 -6.71 -11.02 11.00
N VAL A 81 -6.42 -10.74 9.73
CA VAL A 81 -5.07 -10.87 9.19
C VAL A 81 -4.59 -9.50 8.71
N VAL A 82 -3.49 -9.04 9.27
CA VAL A 82 -2.86 -7.78 8.87
C VAL A 82 -1.83 -8.05 7.79
N ASN A 83 -2.05 -7.45 6.64
CA ASN A 83 -1.12 -7.51 5.52
C ASN A 83 -0.01 -6.48 5.74
N ALA A 84 1.14 -6.98 6.19
CA ALA A 84 2.39 -6.26 6.36
C ALA A 84 3.45 -6.74 5.33
N ASP A 85 3.00 -7.39 4.25
CA ASP A 85 3.85 -7.76 3.10
C ASP A 85 3.98 -6.57 2.14
N GLU A 86 4.67 -5.52 2.58
CA GLU A 86 4.90 -4.30 1.83
C GLU A 86 6.00 -4.50 0.80
N SER A 87 5.63 -5.06 -0.36
CA SER A 87 6.57 -5.43 -1.43
C SER A 87 6.39 -4.62 -2.72
N GLU A 88 5.41 -3.70 -2.78
CA GLU A 88 5.18 -2.83 -3.94
C GLU A 88 6.36 -1.89 -4.16
N PRO A 89 7.08 -1.94 -5.30
CA PRO A 89 8.20 -1.05 -5.57
C PRO A 89 7.85 0.44 -5.44
N GLY A 90 8.66 1.16 -4.66
CA GLY A 90 8.44 2.55 -4.29
C GLY A 90 7.74 2.74 -2.95
N THR A 91 7.15 1.70 -2.36
CA THR A 91 6.37 1.77 -1.12
C THR A 91 7.22 1.42 0.10
N CYS A 92 7.15 2.25 1.14
CA CYS A 92 7.85 2.03 2.41
C CYS A 92 7.15 2.69 3.61
N LYS A 93 5.84 2.89 3.54
CA LYS A 93 5.04 3.59 4.55
C LYS A 93 4.74 2.71 5.77
N ASP A 94 4.38 1.44 5.54
CA ASP A 94 4.06 0.48 6.58
C ASP A 94 5.32 0.10 7.37
N ARG A 95 6.46 0.07 6.70
CA ARG A 95 7.78 -0.10 7.29
C ARG A 95 8.04 0.93 8.39
N GLU A 96 7.76 2.21 8.13
CA GLU A 96 8.02 3.28 9.09
C GLU A 96 7.07 3.18 10.31
N ILE A 97 5.81 2.79 10.12
CA ILE A 97 4.88 2.51 11.21
C ILE A 97 5.43 1.38 12.10
N MET A 98 5.74 0.24 11.51
CA MET A 98 6.19 -0.94 12.25
C MET A 98 7.54 -0.72 12.96
N ARG A 99 8.42 0.10 12.39
CA ARG A 99 9.74 0.40 12.93
C ARG A 99 9.70 1.41 14.08
N HIS A 100 8.88 2.44 13.95
CA HIS A 100 8.97 3.62 14.80
C HIS A 100 7.74 3.87 15.68
N ASP A 101 6.57 3.36 15.28
CA ASP A 101 5.31 3.54 16.00
C ASP A 101 4.49 2.25 16.10
N PRO A 102 5.12 1.10 16.48
CA PRO A 102 4.50 -0.23 16.41
C PRO A 102 3.27 -0.37 17.30
N HIS A 103 3.19 0.32 18.44
CA HIS A 103 2.05 0.24 19.34
C HIS A 103 0.75 0.75 18.72
N THR A 104 0.82 1.69 17.77
CA THR A 104 -0.35 2.16 17.00
C THR A 104 -0.99 0.99 16.24
N LEU A 105 -0.16 0.11 15.66
CA LEU A 105 -0.63 -1.08 14.96
C LEU A 105 -1.17 -2.13 15.93
N VAL A 106 -0.46 -2.41 17.04
CA VAL A 106 -0.87 -3.41 18.04
C VAL A 106 -2.22 -3.06 18.64
N GLU A 107 -2.42 -1.80 19.02
CA GLU A 107 -3.71 -1.28 19.49
C GLU A 107 -4.79 -1.38 18.42
N GLY A 108 -4.45 -1.01 17.17
CA GLY A 108 -5.34 -1.14 16.03
C GLY A 108 -5.82 -2.58 15.80
N CYS A 109 -4.93 -3.57 15.99
CA CYS A 109 -5.29 -4.99 15.90
C CYS A 109 -6.33 -5.40 16.93
N LEU A 110 -6.17 -4.99 18.20
CA LEU A 110 -7.17 -5.25 19.25
C LEU A 110 -8.53 -4.66 18.88
N VAL A 111 -8.56 -3.37 18.58
CA VAL A 111 -9.80 -2.63 18.30
C VAL A 111 -10.54 -3.19 17.07
N ALA A 112 -9.81 -3.45 15.99
CA ALA A 112 -10.38 -4.02 14.77
C ALA A 112 -10.87 -5.45 14.97
N SER A 113 -10.11 -6.27 15.69
CA SER A 113 -10.49 -7.65 16.02
C SER A 113 -11.74 -7.70 16.88
N PHE A 114 -11.81 -6.89 17.92
CA PHE A 114 -13.02 -6.74 18.74
C PHE A 114 -14.24 -6.36 17.89
N ALA A 115 -14.11 -5.34 17.03
CA ALA A 115 -15.19 -4.91 16.16
C ALA A 115 -15.73 -6.03 15.26
N MET A 116 -14.87 -6.92 14.81
CA MET A 116 -15.18 -8.03 13.90
C MET A 116 -15.48 -9.35 14.64
N GLY A 117 -15.39 -9.40 15.97
CA GLY A 117 -15.60 -10.61 16.74
C GLY A 117 -14.46 -11.63 16.60
N ALA A 118 -13.27 -11.17 16.34
CA ALA A 118 -12.09 -12.00 16.25
C ALA A 118 -11.31 -11.99 17.57
N HIS A 119 -11.03 -13.17 18.12
CA HIS A 119 -10.22 -13.35 19.33
C HIS A 119 -8.73 -13.53 19.02
N ALA A 120 -8.38 -13.65 17.75
CA ALA A 120 -7.00 -13.76 17.32
C ALA A 120 -6.75 -12.97 16.04
N ALA A 121 -5.56 -12.36 15.96
CA ALA A 121 -5.06 -11.72 14.77
C ALA A 121 -3.66 -12.21 14.41
N TYR A 122 -3.36 -12.20 13.12
CA TYR A 122 -2.05 -12.53 12.58
C TYR A 122 -1.53 -11.35 11.77
N ILE A 123 -0.34 -10.85 12.12
CA ILE A 123 0.39 -9.88 11.30
C ILE A 123 1.35 -10.68 10.41
N TYR A 124 1.09 -10.69 9.11
CA TYR A 124 1.98 -11.30 8.12
C TYR A 124 2.97 -10.25 7.63
N ILE A 125 4.21 -10.33 8.12
CA ILE A 125 5.26 -9.35 7.80
C ILE A 125 6.17 -9.87 6.69
N ARG A 126 6.55 -8.99 5.77
CA ARG A 126 7.47 -9.25 4.68
C ARG A 126 8.79 -9.86 5.17
N GLY A 127 9.30 -10.87 4.46
CA GLY A 127 10.50 -11.62 4.85
C GLY A 127 11.77 -10.78 5.01
N GLU A 128 11.90 -9.69 4.27
CA GLU A 128 13.05 -8.79 4.33
C GLU A 128 13.01 -7.79 5.50
N TYR A 129 11.86 -7.68 6.21
CA TYR A 129 11.67 -6.70 7.28
C TYR A 129 12.11 -7.22 8.66
N ILE A 130 13.40 -7.53 8.80
CA ILE A 130 13.97 -8.11 10.04
C ILE A 130 13.87 -7.12 11.20
N ARG A 131 14.31 -5.86 11.01
CA ARG A 131 14.30 -4.83 12.07
C ARG A 131 12.89 -4.43 12.48
N GLU A 132 11.98 -4.37 11.51
CA GLU A 132 10.57 -4.06 11.72
C GLU A 132 9.89 -5.19 12.48
N ARG A 133 10.21 -6.44 12.16
CA ARG A 133 9.74 -7.62 12.87
C ARG A 133 10.18 -7.59 14.35
N GLU A 134 11.45 -7.30 14.61
CA GLU A 134 11.98 -7.21 15.98
C GLU A 134 11.30 -6.09 16.77
N ALA A 135 11.13 -4.91 16.16
CA ALA A 135 10.44 -3.78 16.78
C ALA A 135 8.98 -4.10 17.11
N LEU A 136 8.28 -4.73 16.17
CA LEU A 136 6.88 -5.10 16.34
C LEU A 136 6.71 -6.23 17.36
N GLN A 137 7.59 -7.24 17.37
CA GLN A 137 7.56 -8.30 18.39
C GLN A 137 7.76 -7.71 19.79
N THR A 138 8.73 -6.81 19.97
CA THR A 138 8.91 -6.11 21.25
C THR A 138 7.65 -5.39 21.70
N ALA A 139 6.97 -4.68 20.80
CA ALA A 139 5.74 -3.98 21.14
C ALA A 139 4.57 -4.93 21.50
N ILE A 140 4.51 -6.10 20.84
CA ILE A 140 3.55 -7.15 21.19
C ILE A 140 3.82 -7.70 22.58
N ASP A 141 5.08 -8.01 22.89
CA ASP A 141 5.49 -8.54 24.18
C ASP A 141 5.19 -7.53 25.32
N GLU A 142 5.55 -6.25 25.13
CA GLU A 142 5.20 -5.15 26.05
C GLU A 142 3.68 -5.03 26.26
N ALA A 143 2.88 -5.20 25.21
CA ALA A 143 1.42 -5.14 25.32
C ALA A 143 0.83 -6.32 26.10
N TYR A 144 1.39 -7.53 25.96
CA TYR A 144 1.03 -8.68 26.77
C TYR A 144 1.41 -8.47 28.25
N GLU A 145 2.64 -8.05 28.53
CA GLU A 145 3.14 -7.79 29.88
C GLU A 145 2.30 -6.74 30.63
N ALA A 146 1.81 -5.74 29.90
CA ALA A 146 0.97 -4.69 30.46
C ALA A 146 -0.53 -5.04 30.54
N GLY A 147 -0.95 -6.25 30.13
CA GLY A 147 -2.35 -6.67 30.08
C GLY A 147 -3.22 -5.90 29.09
N LEU A 148 -2.60 -5.30 28.06
CA LEU A 148 -3.31 -4.58 27.01
C LEU A 148 -3.89 -5.53 25.97
N ILE A 149 -3.26 -6.68 25.77
CA ILE A 149 -3.74 -7.83 24.98
C ILE A 149 -3.59 -9.11 25.79
N GLY A 150 -4.06 -10.24 25.30
CA GLY A 150 -4.14 -11.49 26.03
C GLY A 150 -5.50 -11.66 26.74
N PRO A 151 -5.55 -12.44 27.87
CA PRO A 151 -6.76 -12.59 28.61
C PRO A 151 -7.26 -11.26 29.18
N ASN A 152 -8.57 -10.99 29.05
CA ASN A 152 -9.20 -9.77 29.53
C ASN A 152 -8.49 -8.48 29.06
N ALA A 153 -8.20 -8.40 27.76
CA ALA A 153 -7.46 -7.32 27.12
C ALA A 153 -7.98 -5.93 27.57
N CYS A 154 -7.08 -5.06 28.02
CA CYS A 154 -7.40 -3.73 28.58
C CYS A 154 -8.47 -3.75 29.69
N GLY A 155 -8.72 -4.88 30.38
CA GLY A 155 -9.78 -5.00 31.37
C GLY A 155 -11.21 -5.00 30.79
N SER A 156 -11.36 -5.25 29.52
CA SER A 156 -12.64 -5.18 28.78
C SER A 156 -13.52 -6.43 28.86
N GLY A 157 -13.02 -7.52 29.45
CA GLY A 157 -13.67 -8.84 29.41
C GLY A 157 -13.49 -9.58 28.06
N TRP A 158 -12.75 -9.03 27.13
CA TRP A 158 -12.45 -9.62 25.83
C TRP A 158 -11.06 -10.26 25.84
N ASP A 159 -10.96 -11.53 25.45
CA ASP A 159 -9.67 -12.21 25.26
C ASP A 159 -9.21 -11.99 23.84
N PHE A 160 -7.94 -11.59 23.67
CA PHE A 160 -7.39 -11.31 22.35
C PHE A 160 -5.92 -11.70 22.24
N ASP A 161 -5.59 -12.54 21.28
CA ASP A 161 -4.23 -12.94 20.97
C ASP A 161 -3.72 -12.34 19.65
N LEU A 162 -2.46 -11.90 19.64
CA LEU A 162 -1.80 -11.32 18.47
C LEU A 162 -0.52 -12.08 18.14
N TYR A 163 -0.47 -12.59 16.92
CA TYR A 163 0.66 -13.37 16.43
C TYR A 163 1.38 -12.65 15.28
N LEU A 164 2.70 -12.69 15.29
CA LEU A 164 3.53 -12.16 14.22
C LEU A 164 4.08 -13.32 13.36
N HIS A 165 3.70 -13.38 12.10
CA HIS A 165 4.15 -14.38 11.14
C HIS A 165 5.15 -13.77 10.16
N HIS A 166 6.33 -14.37 10.03
CA HIS A 166 7.40 -13.93 9.16
C HIS A 166 7.27 -14.58 7.78
N GLY A 167 7.00 -13.79 6.75
CA GLY A 167 6.94 -14.24 5.37
C GLY A 167 8.32 -14.60 4.79
N ALA A 168 8.34 -15.03 3.54
CA ALA A 168 9.54 -15.52 2.85
C ALA A 168 9.97 -14.65 1.64
N GLY A 169 9.47 -13.43 1.52
CA GLY A 169 9.93 -12.45 0.52
C GLY A 169 9.30 -12.58 -0.87
N ALA A 170 8.07 -13.08 -0.98
CA ALA A 170 7.35 -13.15 -2.25
C ALA A 170 6.31 -12.02 -2.36
N TYR A 171 6.45 -11.15 -3.37
CA TYR A 171 5.50 -10.05 -3.66
C TYR A 171 4.04 -10.52 -3.74
N ILE A 172 3.80 -11.71 -4.34
CA ILE A 172 2.45 -12.25 -4.47
C ILE A 172 1.76 -12.50 -3.12
N CYS A 173 2.52 -12.68 -2.03
CA CYS A 173 1.95 -12.83 -0.69
C CYS A 173 1.37 -11.53 -0.12
N GLY A 174 1.49 -10.39 -0.82
CA GLY A 174 0.70 -9.19 -0.60
C GLY A 174 -0.73 -9.27 -1.14
N GLU A 175 -1.05 -10.23 -2.01
CA GLU A 175 -2.44 -10.53 -2.40
C GLU A 175 -3.13 -11.27 -1.25
N GLU A 176 -4.36 -10.84 -0.88
CA GLU A 176 -5.00 -11.28 0.36
C GLU A 176 -5.15 -12.80 0.48
N THR A 177 -5.45 -13.52 -0.60
CA THR A 177 -5.65 -14.98 -0.56
C THR A 177 -4.35 -15.76 -0.71
N ALA A 178 -3.37 -15.25 -1.43
CA ALA A 178 -2.01 -15.82 -1.45
C ALA A 178 -1.33 -15.68 -0.08
N LEU A 179 -1.56 -14.57 0.62
CA LEU A 179 -1.13 -14.38 2.00
C LEU A 179 -1.73 -15.44 2.91
N LEU A 180 -3.04 -15.71 2.80
CA LEU A 180 -3.70 -16.75 3.59
C LEU A 180 -3.15 -18.15 3.28
N GLU A 181 -2.92 -18.49 2.02
CA GLU A 181 -2.29 -19.77 1.64
C GLU A 181 -0.89 -19.90 2.27
N SER A 182 -0.08 -18.84 2.22
CA SER A 182 1.25 -18.82 2.84
C SER A 182 1.19 -18.95 4.36
N LEU A 183 0.27 -18.24 5.02
CA LEU A 183 0.05 -18.32 6.47
C LEU A 183 -0.39 -19.72 6.91
N GLU A 184 -1.12 -20.44 6.05
CA GLU A 184 -1.50 -21.83 6.25
C GLU A 184 -0.36 -22.84 5.99
N GLY A 185 0.85 -22.37 5.66
CA GLY A 185 2.02 -23.21 5.36
C GLY A 185 2.04 -23.80 3.95
N LYS A 186 1.20 -23.30 3.05
CA LYS A 186 1.14 -23.69 1.66
C LYS A 186 1.94 -22.74 0.76
N LYS A 187 2.05 -23.07 -0.53
CA LYS A 187 2.58 -22.14 -1.52
C LYS A 187 1.66 -20.93 -1.63
N GLY A 188 2.24 -19.72 -1.60
CA GLY A 188 1.50 -18.46 -1.72
C GLY A 188 0.92 -18.26 -3.12
N MET A 189 -0.17 -18.93 -3.41
CA MET A 189 -0.93 -18.82 -4.65
C MET A 189 -2.33 -18.30 -4.36
N PRO A 190 -2.83 -17.28 -5.08
CA PRO A 190 -4.18 -16.75 -4.91
C PRO A 190 -5.26 -17.80 -5.08
N ARG A 191 -6.34 -17.64 -4.32
CA ARG A 191 -7.57 -18.45 -4.42
C ARG A 191 -8.55 -17.84 -5.43
N MET A 192 -9.37 -18.70 -6.03
CA MET A 192 -10.53 -18.23 -6.77
C MET A 192 -11.55 -17.59 -5.82
N LYS A 193 -12.18 -16.53 -6.25
CA LYS A 193 -13.29 -15.86 -5.53
C LYS A 193 -14.56 -15.96 -6.39
N PRO A 194 -15.74 -16.33 -5.86
CA PRO A 194 -16.02 -16.75 -4.49
C PRO A 194 -15.46 -18.15 -4.14
N PRO A 195 -15.30 -18.50 -2.84
CA PRO A 195 -15.69 -17.73 -1.68
C PRO A 195 -14.75 -16.57 -1.36
N PHE A 196 -15.29 -15.50 -0.77
CA PHE A 196 -14.49 -14.39 -0.23
C PHE A 196 -13.98 -14.72 1.18
N PRO A 197 -12.85 -14.13 1.64
CA PRO A 197 -12.27 -14.43 2.94
C PRO A 197 -13.21 -14.21 4.13
N ALA A 198 -14.14 -13.26 4.06
CA ALA A 198 -15.14 -13.02 5.10
C ALA A 198 -16.07 -14.21 5.36
N GLY A 199 -16.24 -15.08 4.37
CA GLY A 199 -17.01 -16.35 4.51
C GLY A 199 -16.11 -17.55 4.73
N ALA A 200 -14.94 -17.63 4.06
CA ALA A 200 -14.01 -18.75 4.12
C ALA A 200 -12.57 -18.26 3.82
N GLY A 201 -11.91 -17.77 4.84
CA GLY A 201 -10.53 -17.25 4.77
C GLY A 201 -9.52 -18.23 5.38
N LEU A 202 -8.80 -17.77 6.41
CA LEU A 202 -7.75 -18.52 7.10
C LEU A 202 -8.31 -19.82 7.69
N TRP A 203 -7.74 -20.95 7.30
CA TRP A 203 -8.22 -22.31 7.66
C TRP A 203 -9.71 -22.54 7.41
N GLY A 204 -10.27 -21.90 6.40
CA GLY A 204 -11.69 -21.97 6.07
C GLY A 204 -12.61 -21.17 7.00
N CYS A 205 -12.07 -20.38 7.90
CA CYS A 205 -12.78 -19.57 8.87
C CYS A 205 -13.05 -18.14 8.36
N PRO A 206 -14.09 -17.45 8.83
CA PRO A 206 -14.31 -16.04 8.51
C PRO A 206 -13.10 -15.18 8.81
N THR A 207 -12.62 -14.44 7.82
CA THR A 207 -11.38 -13.68 7.93
C THR A 207 -11.49 -12.34 7.21
N THR A 208 -11.01 -11.27 7.85
CA THR A 208 -10.77 -9.99 7.17
C THR A 208 -9.27 -9.78 7.04
N VAL A 209 -8.81 -9.47 5.83
CA VAL A 209 -7.42 -9.07 5.57
C VAL A 209 -7.36 -7.57 5.37
N ASN A 210 -6.55 -6.85 6.16
CA ASN A 210 -6.36 -5.40 6.06
C ASN A 210 -4.89 -5.03 6.05
N ASN A 211 -4.56 -3.92 5.37
CA ASN A 211 -3.23 -3.33 5.37
C ASN A 211 -2.88 -2.71 6.73
N VAL A 212 -1.58 -2.65 7.05
CA VAL A 212 -1.03 -2.05 8.30
C VAL A 212 -1.57 -0.65 8.57
N GLU A 213 -1.42 0.29 7.62
CA GLU A 213 -1.86 1.68 7.80
C GLU A 213 -3.38 1.77 8.04
N SER A 214 -4.17 0.93 7.38
CA SER A 214 -5.63 0.91 7.58
C SER A 214 -6.05 0.50 8.99
N ILE A 215 -5.29 -0.40 9.62
CA ILE A 215 -5.54 -0.87 11.00
C ILE A 215 -4.99 0.13 12.01
N ALA A 216 -3.78 0.65 11.78
CA ALA A 216 -3.12 1.55 12.71
C ALA A 216 -3.85 2.89 12.91
N VAL A 217 -4.56 3.40 11.90
CA VAL A 217 -5.31 4.66 12.04
C VAL A 217 -6.62 4.53 12.83
N ALA A 218 -7.17 3.32 12.97
CA ALA A 218 -8.49 3.10 13.54
C ALA A 218 -8.65 3.60 14.99
N PRO A 219 -7.75 3.33 15.95
CA PRO A 219 -7.90 3.82 17.32
C PRO A 219 -7.98 5.34 17.40
N THR A 220 -7.17 6.05 16.64
CA THR A 220 -7.16 7.53 16.61
C THR A 220 -8.46 8.08 16.00
N ILE A 221 -8.98 7.46 14.95
CA ILE A 221 -10.29 7.82 14.38
C ILE A 221 -11.38 7.69 15.44
N LEU A 222 -11.39 6.60 16.19
CA LEU A 222 -12.41 6.37 17.22
C LEU A 222 -12.31 7.34 18.41
N ARG A 223 -11.09 7.75 18.80
CA ARG A 223 -10.87 8.73 19.87
C ARG A 223 -11.27 10.15 19.46
N ARG A 224 -10.91 10.55 18.24
CA ARG A 224 -11.16 11.92 17.75
C ARG A 224 -12.53 12.06 17.06
N GLY A 225 -13.15 10.93 16.71
CA GLY A 225 -14.45 10.84 16.04
C GLY A 225 -14.36 10.80 14.50
N ALA A 226 -15.35 10.13 13.91
CA ALA A 226 -15.43 9.97 12.46
C ALA A 226 -15.44 11.31 11.70
N ALA A 227 -16.18 12.31 12.23
CA ALA A 227 -16.30 13.63 11.62
C ALA A 227 -14.95 14.38 11.55
N TRP A 228 -14.09 14.22 12.56
CA TRP A 228 -12.75 14.77 12.54
C TRP A 228 -11.94 14.22 11.34
N PHE A 229 -11.91 12.90 11.19
CA PHE A 229 -11.17 12.27 10.09
C PHE A 229 -11.78 12.61 8.73
N ALA A 230 -13.12 12.61 8.63
CA ALA A 230 -13.82 12.98 7.41
C ALA A 230 -13.66 14.47 7.03
N GLY A 231 -13.19 15.30 7.97
CA GLY A 231 -12.89 16.72 7.72
C GLY A 231 -11.64 16.96 6.88
N PHE A 232 -10.79 15.96 6.68
CA PHE A 232 -9.61 16.05 5.80
C PHE A 232 -9.92 15.45 4.42
N GLY A 233 -9.30 16.01 3.38
CA GLY A 233 -9.48 15.56 2.00
C GLY A 233 -10.78 16.06 1.36
N ARG A 234 -11.25 15.31 0.36
CA ARG A 234 -12.50 15.60 -0.38
C ARG A 234 -13.52 14.48 -0.15
N PRO A 235 -14.81 14.70 -0.47
CA PRO A 235 -15.81 13.63 -0.45
C PRO A 235 -15.32 12.37 -1.17
N ASN A 236 -15.54 11.19 -0.59
CA ASN A 236 -15.04 9.88 -1.00
C ASN A 236 -13.50 9.67 -0.88
N ASN A 237 -12.75 10.69 -0.54
CA ASN A 237 -11.29 10.67 -0.39
C ASN A 237 -10.90 11.34 0.92
N THR A 238 -11.43 10.84 2.03
CA THR A 238 -11.29 11.46 3.35
C THR A 238 -10.08 10.96 4.13
N GLY A 239 -9.69 11.77 5.11
CA GLY A 239 -8.70 11.44 6.11
C GLY A 239 -7.27 11.79 5.73
N THR A 240 -6.34 11.21 6.48
CA THR A 240 -4.91 11.32 6.23
C THR A 240 -4.38 10.11 5.46
N LYS A 241 -3.22 10.26 4.86
CA LYS A 241 -2.50 9.22 4.12
C LYS A 241 -0.99 9.40 4.27
N ILE A 242 -0.28 8.30 4.44
CA ILE A 242 1.19 8.34 4.36
C ILE A 242 1.60 8.23 2.89
N PHE A 243 2.36 9.22 2.44
CA PHE A 243 2.98 9.26 1.12
C PHE A 243 4.45 8.88 1.22
N ALA A 244 4.91 7.96 0.37
CA ALA A 244 6.32 7.63 0.22
C ALA A 244 6.82 8.26 -1.08
N ILE A 245 7.60 9.34 -0.99
CA ILE A 245 8.03 10.14 -2.14
C ILE A 245 9.50 9.87 -2.44
N SER A 246 9.79 9.46 -3.67
CA SER A 246 11.12 9.05 -4.11
C SER A 246 11.43 9.49 -5.54
N GLY A 247 12.61 9.10 -6.03
CA GLY A 247 13.09 9.45 -7.36
C GLY A 247 13.81 10.81 -7.39
N HIS A 248 13.56 11.63 -8.40
CA HIS A 248 14.31 12.87 -8.66
C HIS A 248 13.70 14.09 -7.95
N VAL A 249 13.50 13.97 -6.65
CA VAL A 249 13.22 15.08 -5.73
C VAL A 249 14.46 15.47 -4.95
N GLU A 250 14.52 16.68 -4.39
CA GLU A 250 15.70 17.13 -3.65
C GLU A 250 15.92 16.27 -2.39
N ARG A 251 14.86 15.96 -1.65
CA ARG A 251 14.92 15.16 -0.42
C ARG A 251 13.80 14.12 -0.42
N PRO A 252 14.06 12.87 -0.83
CA PRO A 252 13.09 11.78 -0.69
C PRO A 252 12.63 11.64 0.77
N CYS A 253 11.32 11.43 0.97
CA CYS A 253 10.77 11.33 2.33
C CYS A 253 9.52 10.43 2.38
N VAL A 254 9.15 10.06 3.61
CA VAL A 254 7.85 9.48 3.94
C VAL A 254 7.13 10.48 4.83
N VAL A 255 5.91 10.85 4.49
CA VAL A 255 5.17 11.89 5.21
C VAL A 255 3.69 11.56 5.31
N GLU A 256 3.09 11.82 6.47
CA GLU A 256 1.63 11.81 6.63
C GLU A 256 1.06 13.17 6.23
N GLU A 257 0.12 13.16 5.29
CA GLU A 257 -0.60 14.35 4.82
C GLU A 257 -2.09 14.07 4.64
N ALA A 258 -2.86 15.15 4.51
CA ALA A 258 -4.27 15.05 4.16
C ALA A 258 -4.44 14.43 2.77
N MET A 259 -5.43 13.58 2.62
CA MET A 259 -5.87 13.12 1.30
C MET A 259 -6.23 14.32 0.43
N SER A 260 -6.09 14.16 -0.88
CA SER A 260 -6.38 15.21 -1.88
C SER A 260 -5.44 16.43 -1.83
N ILE A 261 -4.28 16.30 -1.19
CA ILE A 261 -3.24 17.34 -1.29
C ILE A 261 -2.82 17.52 -2.76
N PRO A 262 -2.63 18.78 -3.26
CA PRO A 262 -2.06 18.99 -4.58
C PRO A 262 -0.64 18.38 -4.67
N PHE A 263 -0.34 17.71 -5.78
CA PHE A 263 0.98 17.06 -5.98
C PHE A 263 2.13 18.08 -5.85
N ARG A 264 1.95 19.25 -6.42
CA ARG A 264 2.96 20.32 -6.33
C ARG A 264 3.26 20.71 -4.89
N GLU A 265 2.20 20.95 -4.10
CA GLU A 265 2.33 21.29 -2.67
C GLU A 265 3.01 20.16 -1.90
N LEU A 266 2.62 18.90 -2.14
CA LEU A 266 3.23 17.73 -1.52
C LEU A 266 4.75 17.68 -1.76
N VAL A 267 5.19 17.86 -3.01
CA VAL A 267 6.60 17.74 -3.39
C VAL A 267 7.41 18.97 -2.96
N GLU A 268 6.90 20.18 -3.18
CA GLU A 268 7.61 21.41 -2.85
C GLU A 268 7.81 21.55 -1.34
N THR A 269 6.77 21.26 -0.54
CA THR A 269 6.83 21.43 0.91
C THR A 269 7.69 20.37 1.59
N HIS A 270 7.47 19.11 1.27
CA HIS A 270 8.11 18.01 2.01
C HIS A 270 9.43 17.56 1.41
N CYS A 271 9.57 17.63 0.10
CA CYS A 271 10.76 17.17 -0.60
C CYS A 271 11.71 18.29 -1.03
N GLY A 272 11.35 19.56 -0.83
CA GLY A 272 12.13 20.71 -1.31
C GLY A 272 12.07 20.90 -2.83
N GLY A 273 11.11 20.25 -3.50
CA GLY A 273 10.90 20.35 -4.93
C GLY A 273 11.56 19.25 -5.75
N ILE A 274 11.48 19.41 -7.06
CA ILE A 274 12.07 18.51 -8.06
C ILE A 274 13.50 18.95 -8.36
N ARG A 275 14.44 18.02 -8.49
CA ARG A 275 15.83 18.32 -8.88
C ARG A 275 15.88 19.11 -10.17
N GLY A 276 16.53 20.24 -10.15
CA GLY A 276 16.59 21.16 -11.29
C GLY A 276 15.31 21.94 -11.54
N GLY A 277 14.36 21.93 -10.60
CA GLY A 277 13.10 22.67 -10.63
C GLY A 277 11.98 21.99 -11.42
N TRP A 278 10.80 22.59 -11.37
CA TRP A 278 9.57 22.01 -11.93
C TRP A 278 9.64 21.73 -13.44
N LYS A 279 10.32 22.56 -14.20
CA LYS A 279 10.53 22.39 -15.64
C LYS A 279 11.35 21.15 -16.01
N ASN A 280 12.07 20.59 -15.02
CA ASN A 280 12.83 19.34 -15.19
C ASN A 280 11.98 18.08 -14.95
N LEU A 281 10.74 18.21 -14.51
CA LEU A 281 9.83 17.07 -14.38
C LEU A 281 9.55 16.46 -15.76
N LYS A 282 9.61 15.14 -15.85
CA LYS A 282 9.25 14.35 -17.03
C LYS A 282 8.03 13.51 -16.82
N ALA A 283 8.04 12.72 -15.74
CA ALA A 283 6.97 11.77 -15.45
C ALA A 283 6.84 11.50 -13.96
N VAL A 284 5.68 11.02 -13.56
CA VAL A 284 5.42 10.56 -12.19
C VAL A 284 4.67 9.22 -12.23
N ILE A 285 5.08 8.29 -11.38
CA ILE A 285 4.26 7.14 -10.98
C ILE A 285 3.65 7.52 -9.62
N PRO A 286 2.32 7.78 -9.53
CA PRO A 286 1.76 8.40 -8.32
C PRO A 286 1.39 7.42 -7.21
N GLY A 287 1.40 6.11 -7.46
CA GLY A 287 0.82 5.12 -6.55
C GLY A 287 1.55 3.79 -6.42
N GLY A 288 2.85 3.75 -6.71
CA GLY A 288 3.63 2.52 -6.75
C GLY A 288 3.72 1.92 -8.15
N SER A 289 4.52 0.89 -8.31
CA SER A 289 4.88 0.34 -9.61
C SER A 289 3.71 -0.20 -10.44
N SER A 290 2.60 -0.54 -9.79
CA SER A 290 1.42 -1.16 -10.40
C SER A 290 0.47 -0.18 -11.10
N VAL A 291 0.71 1.14 -11.02
CA VAL A 291 -0.15 2.13 -11.65
C VAL A 291 0.52 2.78 -12.87
N PRO A 292 -0.26 3.21 -13.88
CA PRO A 292 0.25 3.92 -15.03
C PRO A 292 1.00 5.20 -14.68
N CYS A 293 2.17 5.43 -15.29
CA CYS A 293 2.88 6.70 -15.18
C CYS A 293 2.14 7.82 -15.93
N LEU A 294 2.26 9.04 -15.43
CA LEU A 294 1.69 10.26 -16.01
C LEU A 294 2.82 11.20 -16.45
N ARG A 295 2.58 11.98 -17.51
CA ARG A 295 3.49 13.05 -17.96
C ARG A 295 3.45 14.26 -17.01
N ALA A 296 4.48 15.08 -17.07
CA ALA A 296 4.62 16.30 -16.27
C ALA A 296 3.40 17.24 -16.39
N GLU A 297 2.87 17.40 -17.61
CA GLU A 297 1.74 18.27 -17.89
C GLU A 297 0.46 17.85 -17.13
N ALA A 298 0.24 16.55 -16.99
CA ALA A 298 -0.89 16.02 -16.21
C ALA A 298 -0.69 16.23 -14.70
N MET A 299 0.53 16.46 -14.25
CA MET A 299 0.84 16.60 -12.82
C MET A 299 0.80 18.05 -12.31
N GLU A 300 0.62 19.03 -13.18
CA GLU A 300 0.57 20.45 -12.78
C GLU A 300 -0.59 20.74 -11.81
N ASP A 301 -1.77 20.23 -12.12
CA ASP A 301 -3.00 20.39 -11.33
C ASP A 301 -3.40 19.09 -10.61
N ALA A 302 -2.46 18.16 -10.44
CA ALA A 302 -2.76 16.85 -9.89
C ALA A 302 -3.17 16.91 -8.43
N ILE A 303 -4.27 16.23 -8.12
CA ILE A 303 -4.79 16.02 -6.78
C ILE A 303 -4.49 14.58 -6.36
N MET A 304 -3.81 14.42 -5.25
CA MET A 304 -3.33 13.12 -4.77
C MET A 304 -4.44 12.38 -4.04
N ASP A 305 -5.39 11.83 -4.81
CA ASP A 305 -6.48 10.99 -4.30
C ASP A 305 -6.91 9.90 -5.30
N PHE A 306 -7.78 9.00 -4.84
CA PHE A 306 -8.21 7.86 -5.64
C PHE A 306 -9.03 8.27 -6.86
N ASP A 307 -9.89 9.27 -6.73
CA ASP A 307 -10.86 9.60 -7.77
C ASP A 307 -10.20 10.41 -8.87
N TRP A 308 -9.43 11.45 -8.54
CA TRP A 308 -8.73 12.26 -9.54
C TRP A 308 -7.73 11.42 -10.35
N LEU A 309 -6.90 10.61 -9.67
CA LEU A 309 -5.91 9.80 -10.37
C LEU A 309 -6.55 8.70 -11.25
N ARG A 310 -7.70 8.17 -10.85
CA ARG A 310 -8.48 7.25 -11.69
C ARG A 310 -9.03 7.93 -12.96
N GLU A 311 -9.49 9.18 -12.85
CA GLU A 311 -9.91 9.98 -14.01
C GLU A 311 -8.76 10.21 -14.99
N GLN A 312 -7.53 10.34 -14.51
CA GLN A 312 -6.32 10.39 -15.32
C GLN A 312 -5.86 9.02 -15.85
N LYS A 313 -6.67 7.97 -15.70
CA LYS A 313 -6.34 6.57 -16.06
C LYS A 313 -5.05 6.07 -15.39
N SER A 314 -4.84 6.50 -14.16
CA SER A 314 -3.78 6.04 -13.24
C SER A 314 -4.41 5.64 -11.89
N GLY A 315 -3.70 5.70 -10.79
CA GLY A 315 -4.23 5.35 -9.48
C GLY A 315 -3.37 5.88 -8.34
N LEU A 316 -4.01 6.14 -7.19
CA LEU A 316 -3.30 6.47 -5.95
C LEU A 316 -2.53 5.26 -5.40
N GLY A 317 -3.02 4.04 -5.64
CA GLY A 317 -2.36 2.82 -5.19
C GLY A 317 -1.97 2.88 -3.72
N THR A 318 -0.71 2.62 -3.44
CA THR A 318 -0.12 2.70 -2.09
C THR A 318 0.28 4.13 -1.68
N ALA A 319 0.14 5.13 -2.57
CA ALA A 319 0.69 6.48 -2.47
C ALA A 319 2.24 6.52 -2.43
N ALA A 320 2.87 5.54 -3.07
CA ALA A 320 4.29 5.58 -3.37
C ALA A 320 4.52 6.41 -4.64
N VAL A 321 4.99 7.63 -4.46
CA VAL A 321 5.18 8.61 -5.52
C VAL A 321 6.61 8.54 -6.03
N ILE A 322 6.79 8.14 -7.30
CA ILE A 322 8.11 8.05 -7.93
C ILE A 322 8.23 9.16 -8.97
N VAL A 323 9.05 10.16 -8.66
CA VAL A 323 9.28 11.33 -9.51
C VAL A 323 10.44 11.06 -10.46
N MET A 324 10.23 11.30 -11.75
CA MET A 324 11.23 11.10 -12.80
C MET A 324 11.46 12.41 -13.55
N ASP A 325 12.71 12.83 -13.64
CA ASP A 325 13.13 14.03 -14.38
C ASP A 325 13.46 13.75 -15.85
N GLN A 326 13.83 14.79 -16.59
CA GLN A 326 14.16 14.72 -18.02
C GLN A 326 15.33 13.78 -18.35
N SER A 327 16.19 13.46 -17.37
CA SER A 327 17.28 12.49 -17.59
C SER A 327 16.82 11.03 -17.59
N THR A 328 15.58 10.76 -17.19
CA THR A 328 15.05 9.40 -17.07
C THR A 328 14.79 8.77 -18.44
N ASP A 329 15.36 7.61 -18.69
CA ASP A 329 14.94 6.70 -19.74
C ASP A 329 13.66 6.00 -19.31
N ILE A 330 12.50 6.57 -19.70
CA ILE A 330 11.19 6.08 -19.26
C ILE A 330 10.90 4.66 -19.79
N ILE A 331 11.37 4.31 -20.99
CA ILE A 331 11.16 2.98 -21.56
C ILE A 331 11.91 1.94 -20.74
N LYS A 332 13.15 2.25 -20.36
CA LYS A 332 13.96 1.37 -19.50
C LYS A 332 13.39 1.25 -18.09
N ALA A 333 12.85 2.34 -17.54
CA ALA A 333 12.20 2.33 -16.23
C ALA A 333 11.00 1.37 -16.22
N ILE A 334 10.10 1.45 -17.19
CA ILE A 334 8.94 0.58 -17.28
C ILE A 334 9.34 -0.87 -17.64
N TRP A 335 10.37 -1.07 -18.48
CA TRP A 335 10.91 -2.42 -18.70
C TRP A 335 11.40 -3.07 -17.38
N ARG A 336 12.04 -2.31 -16.49
CA ARG A 336 12.44 -2.84 -15.16
C ARG A 336 11.24 -3.34 -14.36
N LEU A 337 10.12 -2.64 -14.43
CA LEU A 337 8.88 -3.08 -13.79
C LEU A 337 8.33 -4.36 -14.46
N SER A 338 8.35 -4.45 -15.79
CA SER A 338 7.96 -5.68 -16.50
C SER A 338 8.81 -6.88 -16.09
N LYS A 339 10.11 -6.68 -15.88
CA LYS A 339 11.01 -7.72 -15.37
C LYS A 339 10.66 -8.13 -13.95
N PHE A 340 10.31 -7.17 -13.10
CA PHE A 340 9.85 -7.42 -11.73
C PHE A 340 8.57 -8.28 -11.74
N TYR A 341 7.52 -7.89 -12.46
CA TYR A 341 6.28 -8.64 -12.50
C TYR A 341 6.43 -10.05 -13.11
N LYS A 342 7.33 -10.21 -14.10
CA LYS A 342 7.67 -11.54 -14.60
C LYS A 342 8.31 -12.42 -13.52
N HIS A 343 9.18 -11.87 -12.71
CA HIS A 343 9.84 -12.58 -11.61
C HIS A 343 8.85 -12.95 -10.52
N GLU A 344 7.94 -12.05 -10.17
CA GLU A 344 7.02 -12.19 -9.03
C GLU A 344 5.71 -12.92 -9.37
N SER A 345 5.45 -13.24 -10.64
CA SER A 345 4.31 -14.08 -11.01
C SER A 345 4.41 -15.45 -10.33
N CYS A 346 3.37 -15.85 -9.58
CA CYS A 346 3.31 -17.17 -8.95
C CYS A 346 3.21 -18.34 -9.95
N GLY A 347 2.89 -18.04 -11.22
CA GLY A 347 2.79 -19.01 -12.31
C GLY A 347 1.49 -19.83 -12.33
N GLN A 348 0.49 -19.50 -11.51
CA GLN A 348 -0.74 -20.27 -11.40
C GLN A 348 -1.61 -20.17 -12.67
N CYS A 349 -1.95 -18.95 -13.12
CA CYS A 349 -2.83 -18.77 -14.28
C CYS A 349 -2.05 -18.45 -15.55
N THR A 350 -2.47 -19.04 -16.67
CA THR A 350 -1.77 -18.96 -17.96
C THR A 350 -1.56 -17.53 -18.45
N PRO A 351 -2.57 -16.62 -18.44
CA PRO A 351 -2.38 -15.28 -18.95
C PRO A 351 -1.26 -14.51 -18.22
N CYS A 352 -1.15 -14.65 -16.90
CA CYS A 352 -0.08 -14.04 -16.12
C CYS A 352 1.26 -14.76 -16.35
N ARG A 353 1.29 -16.09 -16.20
CA ARG A 353 2.53 -16.89 -16.31
C ARG A 353 3.25 -16.66 -17.64
N GLU A 354 2.52 -16.70 -18.75
CA GLU A 354 3.08 -16.54 -20.09
C GLU A 354 3.11 -15.08 -20.55
N GLY A 355 2.04 -14.31 -20.29
CA GLY A 355 1.90 -12.94 -20.74
C GLY A 355 2.94 -11.99 -20.14
N THR A 356 3.26 -12.11 -18.83
CA THR A 356 4.30 -11.28 -18.21
C THR A 356 5.67 -11.51 -18.84
N GLY A 357 6.00 -12.75 -19.21
CA GLY A 357 7.23 -13.08 -19.93
C GLY A 357 7.24 -12.54 -21.35
N TRP A 358 6.10 -12.56 -22.02
CA TRP A 358 5.96 -11.98 -23.37
C TRP A 358 6.12 -10.47 -23.32
N MET A 359 5.35 -9.79 -22.48
CA MET A 359 5.46 -8.34 -22.29
C MET A 359 6.89 -7.90 -21.96
N MET A 360 7.57 -8.57 -21.05
CA MET A 360 8.97 -8.26 -20.69
C MET A 360 9.93 -8.37 -21.88
N ARG A 361 9.81 -9.42 -22.70
CA ARG A 361 10.69 -9.60 -23.87
C ARG A 361 10.46 -8.56 -24.96
N VAL A 362 9.20 -8.17 -25.22
CA VAL A 362 8.90 -7.09 -26.15
C VAL A 362 9.43 -5.75 -25.62
N MET A 363 9.22 -5.46 -24.34
CA MET A 363 9.78 -4.27 -23.69
C MET A 363 11.31 -4.23 -23.79
N GLU A 364 12.01 -5.35 -23.67
CA GLU A 364 13.47 -5.44 -23.82
C GLU A 364 13.91 -5.07 -25.25
N ARG A 365 13.16 -5.51 -26.26
CA ARG A 365 13.41 -5.12 -27.65
C ARG A 365 13.19 -3.61 -27.88
N LEU A 366 12.19 -3.02 -27.23
CA LEU A 366 11.97 -1.56 -27.25
C LEU A 366 13.14 -0.81 -26.60
N VAL A 367 13.63 -1.28 -25.45
CA VAL A 367 14.80 -0.68 -24.77
C VAL A 367 16.06 -0.72 -25.63
N THR A 368 16.29 -1.81 -26.33
CA THR A 368 17.49 -2.02 -27.17
C THR A 368 17.36 -1.41 -28.57
N GLY A 369 16.18 -0.89 -28.96
CA GLY A 369 15.91 -0.36 -30.29
C GLY A 369 15.79 -1.44 -31.38
N GLN A 370 15.58 -2.70 -30.98
CA GLN A 370 15.46 -3.83 -31.93
C GLN A 370 14.01 -4.17 -32.29
N ALA A 371 13.04 -3.46 -31.71
CA ALA A 371 11.63 -3.63 -32.02
C ALA A 371 11.26 -2.88 -33.31
N ARG A 372 10.13 -3.28 -33.89
CA ARG A 372 9.48 -2.55 -34.99
C ARG A 372 8.33 -1.72 -34.42
N VAL A 373 7.90 -0.68 -35.15
CA VAL A 373 6.83 0.23 -34.69
C VAL A 373 5.51 -0.52 -34.46
N GLU A 374 5.21 -1.52 -35.30
CA GLU A 374 4.00 -2.34 -35.17
C GLU A 374 3.97 -3.18 -33.90
N GLU A 375 5.13 -3.45 -33.30
CA GLU A 375 5.22 -4.20 -32.04
C GLU A 375 4.71 -3.39 -30.83
N ILE A 376 4.56 -2.07 -30.95
CA ILE A 376 3.95 -1.22 -29.92
C ILE A 376 2.46 -1.58 -29.75
N ASP A 377 1.73 -1.66 -30.86
CA ASP A 377 0.30 -1.98 -30.84
C ASP A 377 0.08 -3.46 -30.49
N MET A 378 0.93 -4.36 -31.00
CA MET A 378 0.92 -5.76 -30.57
C MET A 378 1.15 -5.89 -29.06
N LEU A 379 2.10 -5.16 -28.47
CA LEU A 379 2.34 -5.17 -27.04
C LEU A 379 1.13 -4.67 -26.26
N LEU A 380 0.49 -3.59 -26.74
CA LEU A 380 -0.75 -3.08 -26.14
C LEU A 380 -1.86 -4.15 -26.16
N ASP A 381 -2.00 -4.88 -27.25
CA ASP A 381 -3.00 -5.96 -27.35
C ASP A 381 -2.66 -7.13 -26.42
N VAL A 382 -1.40 -7.51 -26.27
CA VAL A 382 -0.97 -8.51 -25.29
C VAL A 382 -1.34 -8.07 -23.86
N THR A 383 -1.13 -6.80 -23.51
CA THR A 383 -1.52 -6.30 -22.18
C THR A 383 -3.02 -6.48 -21.90
N LYS A 384 -3.88 -6.26 -22.90
CA LYS A 384 -5.34 -6.44 -22.78
C LYS A 384 -5.75 -7.92 -22.63
N GLN A 385 -4.95 -8.86 -23.11
CA GLN A 385 -5.19 -10.30 -22.91
C GLN A 385 -4.73 -10.78 -21.51
N VAL A 386 -3.94 -9.99 -20.81
CA VAL A 386 -3.51 -10.27 -19.43
C VAL A 386 -4.44 -9.58 -18.44
N GLU A 387 -4.70 -8.28 -18.63
CA GLU A 387 -5.60 -7.48 -17.81
C GLU A 387 -7.00 -8.08 -17.77
N GLY A 388 -7.54 -8.27 -16.55
CA GLY A 388 -8.87 -8.81 -16.34
C GLY A 388 -9.03 -10.31 -16.62
N HIS A 389 -7.98 -11.03 -17.06
CA HIS A 389 -8.02 -12.45 -17.41
C HIS A 389 -7.23 -13.34 -16.44
N THR A 390 -6.85 -12.80 -15.29
CA THR A 390 -6.03 -13.49 -14.28
C THR A 390 -6.79 -13.72 -12.98
N ILE A 391 -6.34 -14.69 -12.17
CA ILE A 391 -6.99 -15.02 -10.89
C ILE A 391 -6.89 -13.84 -9.89
N CYS A 392 -5.79 -13.07 -9.95
CA CYS A 392 -5.55 -11.92 -9.08
C CYS A 392 -5.08 -10.70 -9.87
N ALA A 393 -5.06 -9.54 -9.21
CA ALA A 393 -4.69 -8.27 -9.82
C ALA A 393 -3.19 -8.13 -10.19
N LEU A 394 -2.35 -9.15 -10.01
CA LEU A 394 -0.95 -9.09 -10.47
C LEU A 394 -0.89 -8.98 -12.00
N GLY A 395 -1.81 -9.60 -12.72
CA GLY A 395 -1.90 -9.44 -14.18
C GLY A 395 -2.17 -8.00 -14.59
N ASP A 396 -3.11 -7.36 -13.93
CA ASP A 396 -3.44 -5.95 -14.15
C ASP A 396 -2.25 -5.04 -13.79
N ALA A 397 -1.62 -5.29 -12.64
CA ALA A 397 -0.43 -4.59 -12.18
C ALA A 397 0.77 -4.72 -13.14
N ALA A 398 0.89 -5.83 -13.84
CA ALA A 398 1.92 -6.02 -14.86
C ALA A 398 1.60 -5.32 -16.20
N ALA A 399 0.32 -5.21 -16.54
CA ALA A 399 -0.16 -4.62 -17.80
C ALA A 399 -0.20 -3.08 -17.76
N TRP A 400 -0.71 -2.51 -16.66
CA TRP A 400 -0.99 -1.07 -16.55
C TRP A 400 0.22 -0.14 -16.70
N PRO A 401 1.41 -0.42 -16.18
CA PRO A 401 2.60 0.40 -16.42
C PRO A 401 2.97 0.49 -17.90
N ILE A 402 2.84 -0.62 -18.63
CA ILE A 402 3.10 -0.68 -20.08
C ILE A 402 2.06 0.12 -20.85
N GLN A 403 0.78 -0.05 -20.50
CA GLN A 403 -0.30 0.73 -21.11
C GLN A 403 -0.11 2.23 -20.85
N GLY A 404 0.30 2.61 -19.64
CA GLY A 404 0.64 3.99 -19.30
C GLY A 404 1.81 4.54 -20.13
N LEU A 405 2.86 3.75 -20.29
CA LEU A 405 3.99 4.09 -21.13
C LEU A 405 3.57 4.32 -22.60
N ILE A 406 2.85 3.37 -23.18
CA ILE A 406 2.41 3.46 -24.58
C ILE A 406 1.48 4.67 -24.78
N ARG A 407 0.53 4.89 -23.87
CA ARG A 407 -0.42 6.00 -23.97
C ARG A 407 0.26 7.36 -23.86
N ASN A 408 1.20 7.49 -22.95
CA ASN A 408 1.77 8.79 -22.60
C ASN A 408 3.12 9.08 -23.25
N PHE A 409 3.86 8.06 -23.72
CA PHE A 409 5.23 8.21 -24.24
C PHE A 409 5.46 7.42 -25.54
N ARG A 410 4.42 7.23 -26.35
CA ARG A 410 4.52 6.52 -27.65
C ARG A 410 5.54 7.18 -28.56
N ASP A 411 5.59 8.50 -28.58
CA ASP A 411 6.53 9.31 -29.33
C ASP A 411 7.99 8.92 -29.00
N GLU A 412 8.35 8.82 -27.72
CA GLU A 412 9.69 8.41 -27.31
C GLU A 412 10.01 6.96 -27.70
N ILE A 413 9.02 6.06 -27.66
CA ILE A 413 9.20 4.67 -28.08
C ILE A 413 9.50 4.63 -29.58
N GLU A 414 8.71 5.33 -30.41
CA GLU A 414 8.91 5.38 -31.86
C GLU A 414 10.25 6.03 -32.23
N ASP A 415 10.63 7.11 -31.54
CA ASP A 415 11.92 7.77 -31.79
C ASP A 415 13.09 6.86 -31.42
N ARG A 416 12.98 6.05 -30.39
CA ARG A 416 13.99 5.04 -30.07
C ARG A 416 14.11 4.00 -31.17
N ILE A 417 13.00 3.45 -31.64
CA ILE A 417 12.99 2.44 -32.71
C ILE A 417 13.61 3.01 -34.00
N ARG A 418 13.34 4.28 -34.31
CA ARG A 418 13.87 4.97 -35.48
C ARG A 418 15.31 5.48 -35.31
N GLY A 419 15.95 5.19 -34.14
CA GLY A 419 17.32 5.65 -33.84
C GLY A 419 17.44 7.16 -33.63
N ARG A 420 16.34 7.86 -33.35
CA ARG A 420 16.31 9.31 -33.11
C ARG A 420 16.54 9.71 -31.66
N LEU A 421 16.29 8.81 -30.70
CA LEU A 421 16.59 9.06 -29.29
C LEU A 421 18.10 9.00 -29.06
N VAL A 422 18.68 10.16 -28.85
CA VAL A 422 20.02 10.27 -28.26
C VAL A 422 19.90 9.79 -26.81
N ARG A 423 20.70 8.80 -26.41
CA ARG A 423 20.77 8.38 -25.00
C ARG A 423 21.06 9.60 -24.13
N PRO A 424 20.33 9.86 -23.05
CA PRO A 424 20.76 10.87 -22.09
C PRO A 424 22.22 10.61 -21.71
N ALA A 425 23.05 11.62 -21.73
CA ALA A 425 24.42 11.51 -21.26
C ALA A 425 24.39 10.90 -19.86
N ALA A 426 25.25 9.91 -19.62
CA ALA A 426 25.32 9.27 -18.30
C ALA A 426 25.38 10.33 -17.23
N ALA A 427 24.46 10.28 -16.25
CA ALA A 427 24.44 11.23 -15.14
C ALA A 427 25.83 11.30 -14.54
N VAL A 428 26.37 12.51 -14.43
CA VAL A 428 27.63 12.77 -13.73
C VAL A 428 27.48 12.19 -12.33
N PRO A 429 28.41 11.36 -11.84
CA PRO A 429 28.34 10.88 -10.47
C PRO A 429 28.28 12.09 -9.53
N VAL A 430 27.25 12.16 -8.71
CA VAL A 430 27.22 13.10 -7.59
C VAL A 430 28.37 12.68 -6.68
N ALA A 431 29.38 13.54 -6.56
CA ALA A 431 30.47 13.37 -5.62
C ALA A 431 29.84 13.17 -4.23
N ALA A 432 30.18 12.07 -3.56
CA ALA A 432 29.85 11.88 -2.16
C ALA A 432 30.67 12.89 -1.36
N GLU A 433 29.99 13.88 -0.74
CA GLU A 433 30.48 14.65 0.39
C GLU A 433 29.92 14.09 1.70
#